data_dce936c3dd8e31b54a6d16a1cd959117
#
_entry.id   dce936c3dd8e31b54a6d16a1cd959117
#
_cell.length_a   1.000
_cell.length_b   1.000
_cell.length_c   1.000
_cell.angle_alpha   90.00
_cell.angle_beta   90.00
_cell.angle_gamma   90.00
#
_symmetry.space_group_name_H-M   'P 1'
#
loop_
_entity.id
_entity.type
_entity.pdbx_description
1 polymer ?
#
loop_
_entity_poly.entity_id
_entity_poly.type
_entity_poly.pdbx_seq_one_letter_code
_entity_poly.pdbx_strand_id
1 'polypeptide(L)'
;MGEVPPYDGPKTPDGREIVFYKLIDYILHGKEDIKVLASPPADHWALISGLPTYVAETGLICNIMNAGQDDFFKFQREPLDDSGWTIKNVLSMPIVNKKEEIVGVATFYNRKDGKPFDEQDETLMESLTQFLGWSVLISDTYDKMNKLENRKDIFQDMVMYHVKCRKDEIQHVLNTRERWGKEPDECEEEELQEILTEVLPNSKKVEIFEFHFYDYHHTELDLVKCGIKMYYELKVVDKFHIPREALVKFIYSLSKGYRRITYHNWRHGFNVGQTMFTLLMTGDLKRYYTDLECMAMVTAGLCHDIDHRGTNNLYQMKSGNPLAKLHGSSILERHHLEFGKTLLRDESLNIYQNLNRRQHDTVIHLMDIAIIATDLALYFKKRTMFQKIVDQSKTYENWNEWTKYMMLETTRKEIVMAMMMTACDLSAIAKPWEIQSKVALSVAAEFWEQGDLERTVLEQNPIPMMDRTKSAELPKMQCGFIDFVCTFVYKEFSRFHVEITPMLDRLLNNRKEWNALKELHDAKMAAIEEEKKAKEEESQKVAGARQAAAAQSQSKTCIVS
;
A
#
# COMPACT_ATOMS: atom_id res chain seq x y z
N MET A 1 -12.77 -12.67 -4.82
CA MET A 1 -13.38 -12.51 -3.49
C MET A 1 -14.71 -11.82 -3.73
N GLY A 2 -15.83 -12.44 -3.34
CA GLY A 2 -17.15 -11.86 -3.51
C GLY A 2 -17.24 -10.54 -2.74
N GLU A 3 -17.93 -9.58 -3.32
CA GLU A 3 -18.29 -8.35 -2.63
C GLU A 3 -19.01 -8.72 -1.34
N VAL A 4 -18.54 -8.17 -0.23
CA VAL A 4 -19.28 -8.27 1.04
C VAL A 4 -20.61 -7.55 0.78
N PRO A 5 -21.75 -8.22 0.98
CA PRO A 5 -23.04 -7.58 0.76
C PRO A 5 -23.13 -6.33 1.63
N PRO A 6 -23.78 -5.25 1.16
CA PRO A 6 -23.95 -4.04 1.93
C PRO A 6 -24.67 -4.37 3.25
N TYR A 7 -24.23 -3.74 4.35
CA TYR A 7 -24.85 -3.89 5.66
C TYR A 7 -26.32 -3.46 5.61
N ASP A 8 -27.24 -4.39 5.87
CA ASP A 8 -28.70 -4.19 5.89
C ASP A 8 -29.27 -4.28 7.33
N GLY A 9 -28.43 -4.03 8.33
CA GLY A 9 -28.78 -4.08 9.74
C GLY A 9 -29.25 -2.73 10.31
N PRO A 10 -29.63 -2.70 11.61
CA PRO A 10 -30.05 -1.51 12.31
C PRO A 10 -28.92 -0.48 12.42
N LYS A 11 -29.27 0.81 12.43
CA LYS A 11 -28.33 1.93 12.50
C LYS A 11 -28.68 2.86 13.65
N THR A 12 -27.67 3.49 14.23
CA THR A 12 -27.82 4.55 15.22
C THR A 12 -28.50 5.79 14.62
N PRO A 13 -29.02 6.73 15.44
CA PRO A 13 -29.68 7.95 14.94
C PRO A 13 -28.80 8.80 14.01
N ASP A 14 -27.49 8.74 14.16
CA ASP A 14 -26.50 9.40 13.32
C ASP A 14 -26.03 8.55 12.10
N GLY A 15 -26.69 7.40 11.85
CA GLY A 15 -26.54 6.59 10.66
C GLY A 15 -25.38 5.58 10.67
N ARG A 16 -24.73 5.37 11.81
CA ARG A 16 -23.66 4.35 11.96
C ARG A 16 -24.24 2.95 12.13
N GLU A 17 -23.56 1.94 11.63
CA GLU A 17 -23.92 0.53 11.78
C GLU A 17 -23.83 0.09 13.25
N ILE A 18 -24.83 -0.63 13.73
CA ILE A 18 -24.86 -1.17 15.09
C ILE A 18 -24.23 -2.56 15.09
N VAL A 19 -23.06 -2.68 15.67
CA VAL A 19 -22.34 -3.95 15.85
C VAL A 19 -21.82 -4.05 17.28
N PHE A 20 -22.30 -5.03 18.04
CA PHE A 20 -21.80 -5.32 19.38
C PHE A 20 -20.52 -6.17 19.30
N TYR A 21 -19.37 -5.54 19.29
CA TYR A 21 -18.07 -6.20 19.20
C TYR A 21 -17.50 -6.66 20.54
N LYS A 22 -18.11 -6.20 21.65
CA LYS A 22 -17.70 -6.55 23.03
C LYS A 22 -18.89 -6.50 23.96
N LEU A 23 -18.99 -7.48 24.84
CA LEU A 23 -19.96 -7.53 25.94
C LEU A 23 -19.20 -7.68 27.26
N ILE A 24 -19.56 -6.88 28.25
CA ILE A 24 -19.01 -6.97 29.59
C ILE A 24 -20.20 -7.20 30.53
N ASP A 25 -20.20 -8.33 31.19
CA ASP A 25 -21.23 -8.72 32.13
C ASP A 25 -20.69 -8.63 33.56
N TYR A 26 -21.26 -7.73 34.37
CA TYR A 26 -20.98 -7.57 35.78
C TYR A 26 -21.99 -8.37 36.59
N ILE A 27 -21.62 -9.53 37.06
CA ILE A 27 -22.46 -10.40 37.87
C ILE A 27 -22.39 -9.93 39.32
N LEU A 28 -23.49 -9.38 39.84
CA LEU A 28 -23.59 -8.83 41.19
C LEU A 28 -24.47 -9.70 42.11
N HIS A 29 -24.88 -10.87 41.64
CA HIS A 29 -25.67 -11.85 42.42
C HIS A 29 -24.84 -13.13 42.65
N GLY A 30 -24.99 -13.73 43.80
CA GLY A 30 -24.21 -14.92 44.16
C GLY A 30 -22.72 -14.60 44.36
N LYS A 31 -21.83 -15.24 43.61
CA LYS A 31 -20.42 -14.90 43.60
C LYS A 31 -20.18 -13.80 42.55
N GLU A 32 -19.75 -12.65 43.03
CA GLU A 32 -19.42 -11.53 42.15
C GLU A 32 -18.33 -11.92 41.13
N ASP A 33 -18.57 -11.63 39.85
CA ASP A 33 -17.69 -11.95 38.75
C ASP A 33 -17.84 -10.94 37.61
N ILE A 34 -16.81 -10.83 36.77
CA ILE A 34 -16.83 -10.00 35.57
C ILE A 34 -16.49 -10.89 34.38
N LYS A 35 -17.44 -11.05 33.47
CA LYS A 35 -17.24 -11.80 32.22
C LYS A 35 -17.09 -10.85 31.06
N VAL A 36 -16.05 -11.04 30.28
CA VAL A 36 -15.78 -10.26 29.06
C VAL A 36 -15.85 -11.18 27.86
N LEU A 37 -16.74 -10.88 26.93
CA LEU A 37 -16.92 -11.63 25.69
C LEU A 37 -16.62 -10.73 24.51
N ALA A 38 -15.61 -11.09 23.73
CA ALA A 38 -15.30 -10.44 22.46
C ALA A 38 -16.19 -11.04 21.35
N SER A 39 -16.76 -10.19 20.51
CA SER A 39 -17.65 -10.57 19.41
C SER A 39 -18.79 -11.50 19.85
N PRO A 40 -19.69 -11.04 20.75
CA PRO A 40 -20.80 -11.86 21.24
C PRO A 40 -21.67 -12.32 20.08
N PRO A 41 -22.14 -13.59 20.07
CA PRO A 41 -23.06 -14.05 19.04
C PRO A 41 -24.43 -13.36 19.19
N ALA A 42 -25.16 -13.20 18.09
CA ALA A 42 -26.44 -12.48 18.07
C ALA A 42 -27.55 -13.14 18.94
N ASP A 43 -27.42 -14.42 19.17
CA ASP A 43 -28.30 -15.22 20.03
C ASP A 43 -27.89 -15.26 21.51
N HIS A 44 -26.86 -14.46 21.87
CA HIS A 44 -26.47 -14.32 23.28
C HIS A 44 -27.65 -13.79 24.11
N TRP A 45 -27.85 -14.34 25.32
CA TRP A 45 -29.00 -14.02 26.18
C TRP A 45 -29.20 -12.51 26.44
N ALA A 46 -28.13 -11.73 26.47
CA ALA A 46 -28.18 -10.28 26.67
C ALA A 46 -28.59 -9.50 25.39
N LEU A 47 -28.47 -10.09 24.22
CA LEU A 47 -28.76 -9.45 22.93
C LEU A 47 -30.06 -9.96 22.28
N ILE A 48 -30.43 -11.21 22.54
CA ILE A 48 -31.55 -11.91 21.87
C ILE A 48 -32.91 -11.22 22.11
N SER A 49 -33.04 -10.46 23.19
CA SER A 49 -34.28 -9.70 23.47
C SER A 49 -34.55 -8.59 22.45
N GLY A 50 -33.52 -8.14 21.72
CA GLY A 50 -33.56 -6.97 20.84
C GLY A 50 -33.48 -5.62 21.55
N LEU A 51 -33.61 -5.57 22.89
CA LEU A 51 -33.61 -4.33 23.66
C LEU A 51 -32.33 -3.52 23.52
N PRO A 52 -31.09 -4.08 23.63
CA PRO A 52 -29.89 -3.31 23.42
C PRO A 52 -29.76 -2.71 22.01
N THR A 53 -30.22 -3.45 21.00
CA THR A 53 -30.26 -2.95 19.61
C THR A 53 -31.24 -1.80 19.48
N TYR A 54 -32.43 -1.90 20.04
CA TYR A 54 -33.44 -0.85 20.02
C TYR A 54 -32.96 0.43 20.73
N VAL A 55 -32.30 0.31 21.88
CA VAL A 55 -31.72 1.45 22.60
C VAL A 55 -30.60 2.12 21.78
N ALA A 56 -29.75 1.33 21.12
CA ALA A 56 -28.70 1.86 20.25
C ALA A 56 -29.27 2.53 18.98
N GLU A 57 -30.40 2.05 18.46
CA GLU A 57 -31.06 2.58 17.26
C GLU A 57 -31.85 3.86 17.55
N THR A 58 -32.50 3.93 18.70
CA THR A 58 -33.40 5.04 19.05
C THR A 58 -32.76 6.10 19.94
N GLY A 59 -31.74 5.72 20.71
CA GLY A 59 -31.15 6.57 21.74
C GLY A 59 -32.03 6.77 22.98
N LEU A 60 -33.13 6.01 23.09
CA LEU A 60 -34.11 6.16 24.19
C LEU A 60 -33.75 5.26 25.38
N ILE A 61 -34.06 5.74 26.57
CA ILE A 61 -34.02 4.95 27.79
C ILE A 61 -35.27 4.05 27.81
N CYS A 62 -35.08 2.77 28.11
CA CYS A 62 -36.15 1.79 28.20
C CYS A 62 -36.19 1.19 29.60
N ASN A 63 -37.31 1.37 30.30
CA ASN A 63 -37.61 0.78 31.60
C ASN A 63 -38.70 -0.26 31.49
N ILE A 64 -38.33 -1.54 31.61
CA ILE A 64 -39.21 -2.69 31.48
C ILE A 64 -39.54 -3.21 32.88
N MET A 65 -40.73 -2.89 33.38
CA MET A 65 -41.16 -3.21 34.74
C MET A 65 -41.40 -4.72 34.97
N ASN A 66 -41.79 -5.44 33.92
CA ASN A 66 -42.04 -6.89 33.97
C ASN A 66 -41.59 -7.56 32.68
N ALA A 67 -40.37 -8.03 32.66
CA ALA A 67 -39.78 -8.68 31.48
C ALA A 67 -40.48 -9.99 31.07
N GLY A 68 -41.10 -10.67 32.01
CA GLY A 68 -41.84 -11.92 31.74
C GLY A 68 -43.17 -11.74 31.00
N GLN A 69 -43.72 -10.51 31.02
CA GLN A 69 -44.98 -10.15 30.37
C GLN A 69 -44.83 -9.12 29.26
N ASP A 70 -43.58 -8.76 28.90
CA ASP A 70 -43.34 -7.83 27.81
C ASP A 70 -43.62 -8.51 26.46
N ASP A 71 -44.45 -7.85 25.64
CA ASP A 71 -44.83 -8.37 24.32
C ASP A 71 -43.90 -7.90 23.20
N PHE A 72 -43.12 -6.84 23.45
CA PHE A 72 -42.24 -6.24 22.45
C PHE A 72 -40.84 -6.83 22.50
N PHE A 73 -40.24 -6.93 23.69
CA PHE A 73 -38.93 -7.51 23.89
C PHE A 73 -39.03 -8.94 24.45
N LYS A 74 -38.39 -9.88 23.76
CA LYS A 74 -38.47 -11.31 24.13
C LYS A 74 -37.32 -11.73 25.03
N PHE A 75 -37.45 -11.51 26.32
CA PHE A 75 -36.44 -11.95 27.29
C PHE A 75 -36.48 -13.47 27.50
N GLN A 76 -35.28 -14.03 27.81
CA GLN A 76 -35.16 -15.43 28.18
C GLN A 76 -35.91 -15.68 29.50
N ARG A 77 -36.81 -16.68 29.51
CA ARG A 77 -37.66 -17.02 30.69
C ARG A 77 -37.03 -18.09 31.57
N GLU A 78 -36.12 -18.89 31.01
CA GLU A 78 -35.41 -19.92 31.75
C GLU A 78 -34.32 -19.32 32.62
N PRO A 79 -33.95 -19.98 33.74
CA PRO A 79 -32.82 -19.53 34.55
C PRO A 79 -31.53 -19.44 33.73
N LEU A 80 -30.78 -18.35 33.94
CA LEU A 80 -29.54 -18.08 33.21
C LEU A 80 -28.31 -18.76 33.81
N ASP A 81 -28.44 -19.21 35.06
CA ASP A 81 -27.38 -19.90 35.78
C ASP A 81 -27.94 -20.93 36.80
N ASP A 82 -27.05 -21.68 37.45
CA ASP A 82 -27.38 -22.70 38.44
C ASP A 82 -28.00 -22.13 39.74
N SER A 83 -27.98 -20.79 39.94
CA SER A 83 -28.62 -20.13 41.06
C SER A 83 -30.14 -19.98 40.88
N GLY A 84 -30.67 -20.29 39.69
CA GLY A 84 -32.05 -20.09 39.34
C GLY A 84 -32.41 -18.64 39.04
N TRP A 85 -31.40 -17.79 38.73
CA TRP A 85 -31.61 -16.38 38.44
C TRP A 85 -32.38 -16.20 37.12
N THR A 86 -33.44 -15.43 37.15
CA THR A 86 -34.32 -15.13 36.00
C THR A 86 -34.47 -13.62 35.84
N ILE A 87 -34.70 -13.15 34.62
CA ILE A 87 -34.90 -11.73 34.31
C ILE A 87 -36.32 -11.33 34.74
N LYS A 88 -36.44 -10.33 35.62
CA LYS A 88 -37.73 -9.84 36.16
C LYS A 88 -38.02 -8.41 35.68
N ASN A 89 -37.11 -7.50 35.86
CA ASN A 89 -37.21 -6.12 35.38
C ASN A 89 -35.89 -5.67 34.79
N VAL A 90 -35.93 -4.75 33.82
CA VAL A 90 -34.77 -4.34 33.05
C VAL A 90 -34.80 -2.84 32.82
N LEU A 91 -33.69 -2.18 33.06
CA LEU A 91 -33.48 -0.80 32.70
C LEU A 91 -32.30 -0.75 31.70
N SER A 92 -32.54 -0.22 30.52
CA SER A 92 -31.50 -0.13 29.47
C SER A 92 -31.42 1.27 28.93
N MET A 93 -30.20 1.75 28.77
CA MET A 93 -29.93 3.12 28.35
C MET A 93 -28.64 3.26 27.51
N PRO A 94 -28.58 4.27 26.61
CA PRO A 94 -27.40 4.49 25.79
C PRO A 94 -26.23 5.02 26.63
N ILE A 95 -25.04 4.60 26.29
CA ILE A 95 -23.79 5.20 26.75
C ILE A 95 -23.33 6.17 25.68
N VAL A 96 -23.24 7.44 25.99
CA VAL A 96 -22.86 8.49 25.05
C VAL A 96 -21.49 9.08 25.39
N ASN A 97 -20.74 9.48 24.38
CA ASN A 97 -19.46 10.18 24.53
C ASN A 97 -19.67 11.71 24.62
N LYS A 98 -18.59 12.47 24.75
CA LYS A 98 -18.61 13.96 24.80
C LYS A 98 -19.17 14.62 23.54
N LYS A 99 -19.30 13.89 22.43
CA LYS A 99 -19.86 14.38 21.17
C LYS A 99 -21.33 13.99 20.98
N GLU A 100 -21.94 13.47 22.04
CA GLU A 100 -23.31 12.92 22.02
C GLU A 100 -23.49 11.71 21.09
N GLU A 101 -22.38 11.04 20.72
CA GLU A 101 -22.44 9.82 19.90
C GLU A 101 -22.64 8.60 20.82
N ILE A 102 -23.57 7.70 20.44
CA ILE A 102 -23.78 6.44 21.17
C ILE A 102 -22.58 5.53 20.95
N VAL A 103 -21.88 5.17 22.03
CA VAL A 103 -20.68 4.32 22.01
C VAL A 103 -20.93 2.96 22.66
N GLY A 104 -22.09 2.75 23.26
CA GLY A 104 -22.50 1.50 23.88
C GLY A 104 -23.90 1.56 24.44
N VAL A 105 -24.33 0.46 25.04
CA VAL A 105 -25.60 0.34 25.77
C VAL A 105 -25.32 -0.30 27.12
N ALA A 106 -25.81 0.30 28.18
CA ALA A 106 -25.82 -0.29 29.52
C ALA A 106 -27.18 -0.84 29.83
N THR A 107 -27.25 -2.11 30.26
CA THR A 107 -28.48 -2.76 30.63
C THR A 107 -28.36 -3.34 32.04
N PHE A 108 -29.27 -2.93 32.90
CA PHE A 108 -29.34 -3.32 34.30
C PHE A 108 -30.51 -4.28 34.49
N TYR A 109 -30.25 -5.43 35.07
CA TYR A 109 -31.22 -6.48 35.27
C TYR A 109 -31.51 -6.67 36.76
N ASN A 110 -32.79 -6.70 37.12
CA ASN A 110 -33.25 -7.02 38.43
C ASN A 110 -32.78 -6.10 39.56
N ARG A 111 -33.59 -5.16 39.94
CA ARG A 111 -33.35 -4.36 41.14
C ARG A 111 -33.23 -5.28 42.36
N LYS A 112 -32.27 -5.00 43.27
CA LYS A 112 -31.93 -5.87 44.39
C LYS A 112 -33.08 -6.14 45.37
N ASP A 113 -34.00 -5.20 45.53
CA ASP A 113 -35.20 -5.33 46.35
C ASP A 113 -36.38 -6.03 45.63
N GLY A 114 -36.19 -6.45 44.38
CA GLY A 114 -37.19 -7.13 43.58
C GLY A 114 -38.29 -6.24 42.99
N LYS A 115 -38.27 -4.93 43.26
CA LYS A 115 -39.19 -3.98 42.64
C LYS A 115 -38.74 -3.56 41.26
N PRO A 116 -39.65 -3.04 40.40
CA PRO A 116 -39.25 -2.37 39.18
C PRO A 116 -38.35 -1.16 39.44
N PHE A 117 -37.51 -0.80 38.47
CA PHE A 117 -36.72 0.44 38.51
C PHE A 117 -37.63 1.66 38.49
N ASP A 118 -37.32 2.68 39.29
CA ASP A 118 -38.07 3.93 39.38
C ASP A 118 -37.29 5.12 38.80
N GLU A 119 -37.88 6.33 38.80
CA GLU A 119 -37.27 7.53 38.24
C GLU A 119 -35.94 7.93 38.95
N GLN A 120 -35.78 7.58 40.24
CA GLN A 120 -34.53 7.83 40.96
C GLN A 120 -33.42 6.87 40.47
N ASP A 121 -33.78 5.61 40.19
CA ASP A 121 -32.89 4.64 39.60
C ASP A 121 -32.48 5.08 38.22
N GLU A 122 -33.40 5.56 37.37
CA GLU A 122 -33.11 6.06 36.04
C GLU A 122 -32.08 7.22 36.09
N THR A 123 -32.31 8.21 36.96
CA THR A 123 -31.40 9.35 37.15
C THR A 123 -30.02 8.92 37.63
N LEU A 124 -29.97 7.96 38.56
CA LEU A 124 -28.69 7.44 39.09
C LEU A 124 -27.92 6.68 38.00
N MET A 125 -28.62 5.81 37.26
CA MET A 125 -28.00 5.01 36.23
C MET A 125 -27.60 5.84 35.00
N GLU A 126 -28.34 6.92 34.70
CA GLU A 126 -27.93 7.88 33.67
C GLU A 126 -26.59 8.55 34.04
N SER A 127 -26.45 8.96 35.30
CA SER A 127 -25.18 9.49 35.79
C SER A 127 -24.04 8.46 35.69
N LEU A 128 -24.32 7.20 35.98
CA LEU A 128 -23.37 6.10 35.84
C LEU A 128 -23.00 5.85 34.39
N THR A 129 -23.95 5.90 33.44
CA THR A 129 -23.66 5.71 32.01
C THR A 129 -22.82 6.85 31.42
N GLN A 130 -22.97 8.08 31.90
CA GLN A 130 -22.06 9.18 31.57
C GLN A 130 -20.63 8.86 32.02
N PHE A 131 -20.45 8.34 33.22
CA PHE A 131 -19.14 7.91 33.71
C PHE A 131 -18.58 6.73 32.89
N LEU A 132 -19.41 5.76 32.50
CA LEU A 132 -19.02 4.66 31.62
C LEU A 132 -18.58 5.15 30.24
N GLY A 133 -19.21 6.19 29.68
CA GLY A 133 -18.77 6.83 28.44
C GLY A 133 -17.33 7.36 28.51
N TRP A 134 -16.93 7.85 29.67
CA TRP A 134 -15.53 8.25 29.94
C TRP A 134 -14.60 7.03 30.06
N SER A 135 -15.08 5.95 30.70
CA SER A 135 -14.32 4.71 30.86
C SER A 135 -14.06 4.00 29.53
N VAL A 136 -15.02 4.00 28.61
CA VAL A 136 -14.84 3.48 27.25
C VAL A 136 -13.76 4.28 26.50
N LEU A 137 -13.71 5.60 26.67
CA LEU A 137 -12.65 6.44 26.09
C LEU A 137 -11.26 6.10 26.62
N ILE A 138 -11.17 5.79 27.93
CA ILE A 138 -9.93 5.33 28.58
C ILE A 138 -9.54 3.94 28.04
N SER A 139 -10.49 3.04 27.87
CA SER A 139 -10.26 1.72 27.26
C SER A 139 -9.74 1.81 25.84
N ASP A 140 -10.30 2.68 25.01
CA ASP A 140 -9.80 2.95 23.66
C ASP A 140 -8.38 3.51 23.65
N THR A 141 -8.04 4.33 24.63
CA THR A 141 -6.68 4.85 24.80
C THR A 141 -5.72 3.74 25.22
N TYR A 142 -6.15 2.85 26.11
CA TYR A 142 -5.39 1.67 26.53
C TYR A 142 -5.20 0.67 25.37
N ASP A 143 -6.21 0.43 24.55
CA ASP A 143 -6.09 -0.39 23.36
C ASP A 143 -5.14 0.21 22.31
N LYS A 144 -5.10 1.54 22.20
CA LYS A 144 -4.09 2.24 21.39
C LYS A 144 -2.69 2.09 21.97
N MET A 145 -2.52 2.16 23.28
CA MET A 145 -1.25 1.90 23.94
C MET A 145 -0.79 0.46 23.72
N ASN A 146 -1.67 -0.53 23.89
CA ASN A 146 -1.36 -1.94 23.63
C ASN A 146 -0.96 -2.19 22.15
N LYS A 147 -1.60 -1.49 21.21
CA LYS A 147 -1.18 -1.52 19.80
C LYS A 147 0.22 -0.94 19.58
N LEU A 148 0.59 0.09 20.35
CA LEU A 148 1.94 0.67 20.31
C LEU A 148 2.98 -0.26 20.95
N GLU A 149 2.65 -0.95 22.05
CA GLU A 149 3.51 -1.99 22.64
C GLU A 149 3.68 -3.17 21.69
N ASN A 150 2.61 -3.67 21.08
CA ASN A 150 2.70 -4.69 20.03
C ASN A 150 3.59 -4.25 18.85
N ARG A 151 3.55 -2.98 18.48
CA ARG A 151 4.45 -2.43 17.46
C ARG A 151 5.91 -2.46 17.90
N LYS A 152 6.18 -2.20 19.18
CA LYS A 152 7.52 -2.31 19.76
C LYS A 152 8.02 -3.75 19.75
N ASP A 153 7.16 -4.70 20.11
CA ASP A 153 7.49 -6.14 20.09
C ASP A 153 7.75 -6.63 18.67
N ILE A 154 6.94 -6.18 17.67
CA ILE A 154 7.17 -6.47 16.26
C ILE A 154 8.49 -5.86 15.79
N PHE A 155 8.86 -4.65 16.25
CA PHE A 155 10.15 -4.06 15.94
C PHE A 155 11.31 -4.88 16.53
N GLN A 156 11.18 -5.41 17.73
CA GLN A 156 12.16 -6.37 18.29
C GLN A 156 12.21 -7.66 17.48
N ASP A 157 11.06 -8.18 17.03
CA ASP A 157 11.00 -9.32 16.11
C ASP A 157 11.70 -9.03 14.78
N MET A 158 11.65 -7.80 14.26
CA MET A 158 12.42 -7.39 13.07
C MET A 158 13.92 -7.53 13.28
N VAL A 159 14.43 -7.09 14.42
CA VAL A 159 15.85 -7.24 14.77
C VAL A 159 16.21 -8.73 14.89
N MET A 160 15.34 -9.51 15.53
CA MET A 160 15.55 -10.97 15.70
C MET A 160 15.41 -11.74 14.38
N TYR A 161 14.57 -11.29 13.45
CA TYR A 161 14.47 -11.89 12.10
C TYR A 161 15.80 -11.80 11.35
N HIS A 162 16.47 -10.65 11.38
CA HIS A 162 17.80 -10.50 10.78
C HIS A 162 18.88 -11.40 11.43
N VAL A 163 18.65 -11.85 12.66
CA VAL A 163 19.56 -12.76 13.38
C VAL A 163 19.25 -14.24 13.13
N LYS A 164 18.00 -14.58 12.77
CA LYS A 164 17.51 -15.98 12.61
C LYS A 164 17.36 -16.46 11.18
N CYS A 165 17.72 -15.64 10.19
CA CYS A 165 17.62 -15.99 8.78
C CYS A 165 18.44 -17.24 8.39
N ARG A 166 17.98 -17.98 7.38
CA ARG A 166 18.77 -19.05 6.74
C ARG A 166 20.04 -18.49 6.10
N LYS A 167 21.06 -19.32 5.91
CA LYS A 167 22.36 -18.91 5.39
C LYS A 167 22.27 -18.10 4.09
N ASP A 168 21.43 -18.52 3.16
CA ASP A 168 21.27 -17.85 1.85
C ASP A 168 20.61 -16.48 2.00
N GLU A 169 19.63 -16.37 2.89
CA GLU A 169 18.97 -15.11 3.23
C GLU A 169 19.91 -14.17 3.99
N ILE A 170 20.70 -14.73 4.94
CA ILE A 170 21.76 -13.98 5.62
C ILE A 170 22.76 -13.44 4.59
N GLN A 171 23.19 -14.25 3.63
CA GLN A 171 24.10 -13.80 2.59
C GLN A 171 23.50 -12.73 1.70
N HIS A 172 22.20 -12.85 1.36
CA HIS A 172 21.49 -11.82 0.61
C HIS A 172 21.40 -10.51 1.40
N VAL A 173 21.04 -10.58 2.68
CA VAL A 173 20.97 -9.41 3.56
C VAL A 173 22.34 -8.76 3.73
N LEU A 174 23.39 -9.54 3.90
CA LEU A 174 24.76 -9.02 3.99
C LEU A 174 25.18 -8.35 2.68
N ASN A 175 24.94 -8.98 1.54
CA ASN A 175 25.22 -8.37 0.23
C ASN A 175 24.42 -7.09 0.01
N THR A 176 23.17 -7.03 0.47
CA THR A 176 22.33 -5.83 0.40
C THR A 176 22.84 -4.75 1.36
N ARG A 177 23.31 -5.14 2.56
CA ARG A 177 23.88 -4.23 3.53
C ARG A 177 25.22 -3.65 3.05
N GLU A 178 26.08 -4.45 2.44
CA GLU A 178 27.29 -3.96 1.78
C GLU A 178 26.97 -2.97 0.64
N ARG A 179 25.83 -3.15 -0.03
CA ARG A 179 25.36 -2.26 -1.09
C ARG A 179 24.58 -1.05 -0.57
N TRP A 180 24.15 -1.04 0.68
CA TRP A 180 23.42 0.10 1.24
C TRP A 180 24.33 1.33 1.41
N GLY A 181 25.57 1.12 1.73
CA GLY A 181 26.47 2.20 2.09
C GLY A 181 26.31 2.60 3.56
N LYS A 182 26.25 3.92 3.82
CA LYS A 182 26.12 4.47 5.17
C LYS A 182 24.67 4.59 5.61
N GLU A 183 24.44 4.64 6.93
CA GLU A 183 23.13 4.98 7.48
C GLU A 183 22.70 6.38 6.99
N PRO A 184 21.38 6.64 6.84
CA PRO A 184 20.89 7.91 6.29
C PRO A 184 21.30 9.17 7.06
N ASP A 185 21.59 9.04 8.35
CA ASP A 185 22.05 10.10 9.23
C ASP A 185 23.58 10.24 9.25
N GLU A 186 24.32 9.28 8.71
CA GLU A 186 25.78 9.33 8.55
C GLU A 186 26.17 10.03 7.25
N CYS A 187 25.98 11.34 7.19
CA CYS A 187 26.42 12.16 6.07
C CYS A 187 27.95 12.23 6.01
N GLU A 188 28.52 12.08 4.80
CA GLU A 188 29.93 12.41 4.58
C GLU A 188 30.07 13.92 4.58
N GLU A 189 30.80 14.44 5.55
CA GLU A 189 30.91 15.89 5.77
C GLU A 189 31.50 16.60 4.53
N GLU A 190 32.42 15.97 3.84
CA GLU A 190 33.04 16.54 2.63
C GLU A 190 32.02 16.69 1.49
N GLU A 191 31.22 15.64 1.20
CA GLU A 191 30.17 15.69 0.17
C GLU A 191 29.07 16.69 0.53
N LEU A 192 28.71 16.75 1.82
CA LEU A 192 27.70 17.68 2.32
C LEU A 192 28.18 19.13 2.15
N GLN A 193 29.43 19.43 2.51
CA GLN A 193 30.01 20.76 2.35
C GLN A 193 30.16 21.15 0.88
N GLU A 194 30.50 20.21 0.00
CA GLU A 194 30.51 20.45 -1.45
C GLU A 194 29.13 20.96 -1.92
N ILE A 195 28.04 20.27 -1.56
CA ILE A 195 26.68 20.66 -1.98
C ILE A 195 26.27 22.01 -1.36
N LEU A 196 26.64 22.26 -0.10
CA LEU A 196 26.29 23.51 0.59
C LEU A 196 27.00 24.73 0.02
N THR A 197 28.24 24.57 -0.48
CA THR A 197 29.09 25.67 -0.95
C THR A 197 28.97 25.90 -2.46
N GLU A 198 28.71 24.88 -3.25
CA GLU A 198 28.59 24.98 -4.69
C GLU A 198 27.30 25.63 -5.19
N VAL A 199 27.40 26.19 -6.40
CA VAL A 199 26.23 26.69 -7.12
C VAL A 199 25.46 25.50 -7.72
N LEU A 200 24.16 25.42 -7.47
CA LEU A 200 23.30 24.38 -8.03
C LEU A 200 23.33 24.40 -9.57
N PRO A 201 23.22 23.23 -10.22
CA PRO A 201 23.30 23.14 -11.67
C PRO A 201 22.20 23.94 -12.38
N ASN A 202 22.48 24.35 -13.61
CA ASN A 202 21.48 25.01 -14.45
C ASN A 202 20.44 23.99 -14.91
N SER A 203 19.16 24.19 -14.56
CA SER A 203 18.05 23.26 -14.81
C SER A 203 17.84 22.92 -16.30
N LYS A 204 18.12 23.88 -17.22
CA LYS A 204 18.04 23.60 -18.66
C LYS A 204 19.21 22.75 -19.14
N LYS A 205 20.40 22.95 -18.58
CA LYS A 205 21.58 22.18 -18.96
C LYS A 205 21.49 20.72 -18.50
N VAL A 206 20.91 20.48 -17.33
CA VAL A 206 20.69 19.13 -16.78
C VAL A 206 19.35 18.49 -17.18
N GLU A 207 18.51 19.21 -17.94
CA GLU A 207 17.27 18.71 -18.55
C GLU A 207 16.24 18.17 -17.54
N ILE A 208 16.18 18.71 -16.31
CA ILE A 208 15.25 18.23 -15.29
C ILE A 208 13.76 18.46 -15.64
N PHE A 209 13.45 19.30 -16.61
CA PHE A 209 12.09 19.56 -17.11
C PHE A 209 11.64 18.55 -18.18
N GLU A 210 12.53 17.64 -18.60
CA GLU A 210 12.30 16.80 -19.77
C GLU A 210 11.83 15.40 -19.38
N PHE A 211 10.82 14.88 -20.08
CA PHE A 211 10.34 13.51 -19.90
C PHE A 211 11.38 12.45 -20.29
N HIS A 212 12.35 12.81 -21.12
CA HIS A 212 13.44 11.92 -21.55
C HIS A 212 14.70 12.03 -20.68
N PHE A 213 14.62 12.67 -19.51
CA PHE A 213 15.74 12.79 -18.59
C PHE A 213 16.50 11.46 -18.44
N TYR A 214 17.83 11.51 -18.52
CA TYR A 214 18.72 10.36 -18.50
C TYR A 214 19.71 10.44 -17.35
N ASP A 215 19.49 9.66 -16.30
CA ASP A 215 20.26 9.71 -15.06
C ASP A 215 21.67 9.15 -15.17
N TYR A 216 21.98 8.29 -16.16
CA TYR A 216 23.31 7.67 -16.34
C TYR A 216 24.42 8.67 -16.66
N HIS A 217 24.08 9.88 -17.10
CA HIS A 217 25.06 10.96 -17.32
C HIS A 217 25.43 11.69 -16.04
N HIS A 218 24.82 11.35 -14.92
CA HIS A 218 24.97 12.01 -13.64
C HIS A 218 25.49 11.06 -12.57
N THR A 219 26.33 11.55 -11.67
CA THR A 219 26.69 10.85 -10.44
C THR A 219 25.51 10.85 -9.45
N GLU A 220 25.55 10.02 -8.41
CA GLU A 220 24.53 10.05 -7.37
C GLU A 220 24.46 11.42 -6.69
N LEU A 221 25.60 12.08 -6.49
CA LEU A 221 25.70 13.42 -5.92
C LEU A 221 25.08 14.48 -6.85
N ASP A 222 25.32 14.38 -8.17
CA ASP A 222 24.68 15.25 -9.15
C ASP A 222 23.15 15.13 -9.10
N LEU A 223 22.63 13.91 -8.91
CA LEU A 223 21.18 13.69 -8.76
C LEU A 223 20.65 14.32 -7.47
N VAL A 224 21.41 14.31 -6.38
CA VAL A 224 21.04 15.05 -5.16
C VAL A 224 20.96 16.55 -5.45
N LYS A 225 21.95 17.13 -6.13
CA LYS A 225 21.95 18.55 -6.54
C LYS A 225 20.75 18.87 -7.45
N CYS A 226 20.42 17.98 -8.39
CA CYS A 226 19.22 18.12 -9.24
C CYS A 226 17.93 18.05 -8.42
N GLY A 227 17.86 17.15 -7.44
CA GLY A 227 16.72 17.05 -6.51
C GLY A 227 16.48 18.36 -5.75
N ILE A 228 17.53 18.93 -5.18
CA ILE A 228 17.47 20.23 -4.51
C ILE A 228 17.00 21.32 -5.49
N LYS A 229 17.52 21.31 -6.72
CA LYS A 229 17.14 22.28 -7.76
C LYS A 229 15.65 22.25 -8.09
N MET A 230 15.00 21.08 -8.07
CA MET A 230 13.55 20.96 -8.30
C MET A 230 12.74 21.78 -7.28
N TYR A 231 13.12 21.82 -6.01
CA TYR A 231 12.44 22.63 -4.99
C TYR A 231 12.57 24.13 -5.26
N TYR A 232 13.72 24.60 -5.76
CA TYR A 232 13.90 25.98 -6.18
C TYR A 232 13.05 26.34 -7.40
N GLU A 233 13.00 25.45 -8.40
CA GLU A 233 12.18 25.65 -9.61
C GLU A 233 10.68 25.63 -9.32
N LEU A 234 10.25 24.86 -8.32
CA LEU A 234 8.86 24.91 -7.81
C LEU A 234 8.56 26.20 -7.05
N LYS A 235 9.59 27.00 -6.72
CA LYS A 235 9.49 28.22 -5.91
C LYS A 235 8.93 28.01 -4.49
N VAL A 236 9.11 26.81 -3.95
CA VAL A 236 8.62 26.44 -2.62
C VAL A 236 9.61 26.79 -1.51
N VAL A 237 10.91 26.90 -1.83
CA VAL A 237 11.96 27.20 -0.85
C VAL A 237 11.71 28.56 -0.19
N ASP A 238 11.58 29.62 -0.99
CA ASP A 238 11.31 30.96 -0.48
C ASP A 238 9.89 31.08 0.09
N LYS A 239 8.91 30.51 -0.60
CA LYS A 239 7.50 30.61 -0.23
C LYS A 239 7.18 29.99 1.14
N PHE A 240 7.81 28.87 1.47
CA PHE A 240 7.60 28.15 2.74
C PHE A 240 8.78 28.28 3.69
N HIS A 241 9.72 29.18 3.39
CA HIS A 241 10.90 29.47 4.21
C HIS A 241 11.70 28.20 4.58
N ILE A 242 11.93 27.33 3.58
CA ILE A 242 12.69 26.11 3.78
C ILE A 242 14.17 26.48 3.99
N PRO A 243 14.79 26.14 5.13
CA PRO A 243 16.20 26.41 5.33
C PRO A 243 17.04 25.62 4.32
N ARG A 244 17.97 26.29 3.65
CA ARG A 244 18.83 25.65 2.63
C ARG A 244 19.57 24.43 3.18
N GLU A 245 20.12 24.56 4.37
CA GLU A 245 20.85 23.48 5.04
C GLU A 245 19.93 22.25 5.28
N ALA A 246 18.72 22.47 5.79
CA ALA A 246 17.76 21.40 6.00
C ALA A 246 17.37 20.70 4.69
N LEU A 247 17.15 21.46 3.62
CA LEU A 247 16.84 20.90 2.30
C LEU A 247 17.98 20.04 1.76
N VAL A 248 19.22 20.54 1.82
CA VAL A 248 20.40 19.82 1.36
C VAL A 248 20.58 18.53 2.17
N LYS A 249 20.56 18.62 3.49
CA LYS A 249 20.70 17.46 4.38
C LYS A 249 19.57 16.46 4.17
N PHE A 250 18.33 16.91 3.98
CA PHE A 250 17.20 16.03 3.72
C PHE A 250 17.36 15.23 2.43
N ILE A 251 17.63 15.88 1.29
CA ILE A 251 17.75 15.20 0.00
C ILE A 251 18.99 14.28 -0.01
N TYR A 252 20.08 14.70 0.61
CA TYR A 252 21.28 13.88 0.73
C TYR A 252 21.02 12.64 1.61
N SER A 253 20.43 12.80 2.79
CA SER A 253 20.07 11.68 3.69
C SER A 253 19.05 10.75 3.06
N LEU A 254 18.08 11.31 2.31
CA LEU A 254 17.13 10.53 1.54
C LEU A 254 17.83 9.62 0.52
N SER A 255 18.83 10.15 -0.20
CA SER A 255 19.62 9.38 -1.17
C SER A 255 20.39 8.23 -0.51
N LYS A 256 20.91 8.45 0.71
CA LYS A 256 21.62 7.43 1.49
C LYS A 256 20.67 6.40 2.11
N GLY A 257 19.38 6.73 2.28
CA GLY A 257 18.34 5.80 2.75
C GLY A 257 17.92 4.75 1.71
N TYR A 258 18.24 4.96 0.44
CA TYR A 258 18.08 3.93 -0.58
C TYR A 258 19.25 2.95 -0.57
N ARG A 259 18.92 1.64 -0.61
CA ARG A 259 19.95 0.60 -0.69
C ARG A 259 20.59 0.56 -2.07
N ARG A 260 21.85 0.11 -2.15
CA ARG A 260 22.58 -0.08 -3.41
C ARG A 260 22.19 -1.41 -4.07
N ILE A 261 20.91 -1.62 -4.30
CA ILE A 261 20.36 -2.77 -5.01
C ILE A 261 20.23 -2.52 -6.51
N THR A 262 19.87 -3.53 -7.27
CA THR A 262 19.95 -3.54 -8.73
C THR A 262 19.05 -2.50 -9.39
N TYR A 263 17.78 -2.33 -8.92
CA TYR A 263 16.82 -1.42 -9.55
C TYR A 263 16.17 -0.43 -8.59
N HIS A 264 15.53 -0.87 -7.48
CA HIS A 264 14.85 0.01 -6.52
C HIS A 264 15.85 0.75 -5.60
N ASN A 265 16.72 1.52 -6.21
CA ASN A 265 17.80 2.30 -5.61
C ASN A 265 17.52 3.82 -5.72
N TRP A 266 18.46 4.65 -5.28
CA TRP A 266 18.32 6.11 -5.35
C TRP A 266 18.03 6.64 -6.75
N ARG A 267 18.63 6.05 -7.79
CA ARG A 267 18.39 6.48 -9.17
C ARG A 267 16.94 6.30 -9.57
N HIS A 268 16.31 5.19 -9.18
CA HIS A 268 14.87 4.99 -9.37
C HIS A 268 14.06 6.01 -8.59
N GLY A 269 14.32 6.19 -7.28
CA GLY A 269 13.64 7.18 -6.45
C GLY A 269 13.75 8.60 -7.02
N PHE A 270 14.94 8.99 -7.48
CA PHE A 270 15.14 10.26 -8.15
C PHE A 270 14.33 10.39 -9.45
N ASN A 271 14.36 9.37 -10.33
CA ASN A 271 13.62 9.37 -11.59
C ASN A 271 12.12 9.53 -11.39
N VAL A 272 11.57 8.91 -10.34
CA VAL A 272 10.15 9.06 -9.99
C VAL A 272 9.84 10.48 -9.52
N GLY A 273 10.66 11.05 -8.66
CA GLY A 273 10.53 12.45 -8.22
C GLY A 273 10.69 13.44 -9.37
N GLN A 274 11.65 13.24 -10.26
CA GLN A 274 11.89 14.06 -11.44
C GLN A 274 10.73 13.95 -12.44
N THR A 275 10.16 12.77 -12.65
CA THR A 275 9.00 12.60 -13.52
C THR A 275 7.77 13.29 -12.93
N MET A 276 7.57 13.22 -11.60
CA MET A 276 6.51 13.97 -10.92
C MET A 276 6.67 15.48 -11.14
N PHE A 277 7.88 15.99 -10.97
CA PHE A 277 8.21 17.39 -11.24
C PHE A 277 7.88 17.77 -12.69
N THR A 278 8.25 16.93 -13.66
CA THR A 278 8.01 17.17 -15.08
C THR A 278 6.52 17.11 -15.43
N LEU A 279 5.75 16.17 -14.87
CA LEU A 279 4.30 16.15 -15.03
C LEU A 279 3.63 17.43 -14.52
N LEU A 280 4.10 17.96 -13.41
CA LEU A 280 3.58 19.20 -12.83
C LEU A 280 3.95 20.41 -13.68
N MET A 281 5.20 20.55 -14.10
CA MET A 281 5.74 21.73 -14.76
C MET A 281 5.53 21.69 -16.28
N THR A 282 6.09 20.70 -16.95
CA THR A 282 6.02 20.54 -18.41
C THR A 282 4.70 19.95 -18.87
N GLY A 283 4.16 18.99 -18.10
CA GLY A 283 2.84 18.40 -18.33
C GLY A 283 1.67 19.30 -17.92
N ASP A 284 1.95 20.47 -17.35
CA ASP A 284 0.96 21.50 -16.96
C ASP A 284 -0.09 21.04 -15.93
N LEU A 285 0.20 19.94 -15.19
CA LEU A 285 -0.70 19.46 -14.15
C LEU A 285 -0.64 20.31 -12.88
N LYS A 286 0.39 21.17 -12.73
CA LYS A 286 0.51 22.12 -11.61
C LYS A 286 -0.72 23.02 -11.47
N ARG A 287 -1.46 23.28 -12.54
CA ARG A 287 -2.67 24.14 -12.52
C ARG A 287 -3.77 23.65 -11.57
N TYR A 288 -3.80 22.35 -11.27
CA TYR A 288 -4.81 21.76 -10.39
C TYR A 288 -4.41 21.75 -8.92
N TYR A 289 -3.15 22.05 -8.62
CA TYR A 289 -2.57 21.88 -7.28
C TYR A 289 -2.01 23.20 -6.77
N THR A 290 -2.04 23.35 -5.45
CA THR A 290 -1.32 24.44 -4.78
C THR A 290 0.18 24.14 -4.75
N ASP A 291 1.02 25.14 -4.51
CA ASP A 291 2.47 24.92 -4.40
C ASP A 291 2.82 23.98 -3.23
N LEU A 292 2.02 24.00 -2.15
CA LEU A 292 2.17 23.07 -1.02
C LEU A 292 1.92 21.62 -1.45
N GLU A 293 0.87 21.38 -2.22
CA GLU A 293 0.55 20.07 -2.77
C GLU A 293 1.62 19.60 -3.77
N CYS A 294 2.10 20.48 -4.64
CA CYS A 294 3.19 20.16 -5.57
C CYS A 294 4.47 19.75 -4.84
N MET A 295 4.83 20.46 -3.78
CA MET A 295 5.96 20.12 -2.93
C MET A 295 5.79 18.74 -2.30
N ALA A 296 4.62 18.45 -1.73
CA ALA A 296 4.32 17.15 -1.14
C ALA A 296 4.44 16.00 -2.15
N MET A 297 3.95 16.21 -3.38
CA MET A 297 3.96 15.21 -4.45
C MET A 297 5.39 14.89 -4.92
N VAL A 298 6.23 15.89 -5.12
CA VAL A 298 7.64 15.69 -5.49
C VAL A 298 8.39 15.00 -4.36
N THR A 299 8.18 15.43 -3.11
CA THR A 299 8.77 14.77 -1.93
C THR A 299 8.34 13.31 -1.84
N ALA A 300 7.05 13.02 -2.05
CA ALA A 300 6.54 11.65 -2.06
C ALA A 300 7.19 10.79 -3.15
N GLY A 301 7.39 11.34 -4.34
CA GLY A 301 8.08 10.64 -5.44
C GLY A 301 9.52 10.28 -5.08
N LEU A 302 10.25 11.21 -4.46
CA LEU A 302 11.63 10.99 -4.02
C LEU A 302 11.74 9.95 -2.88
N CYS A 303 10.72 9.84 -2.02
CA CYS A 303 10.70 8.96 -0.85
C CYS A 303 10.07 7.59 -1.10
N HIS A 304 9.34 7.40 -2.21
CA HIS A 304 8.33 6.35 -2.33
C HIS A 304 8.86 4.92 -2.13
N ASP A 305 10.13 4.66 -2.41
CA ASP A 305 10.79 3.34 -2.32
C ASP A 305 12.02 3.33 -1.39
N ILE A 306 12.12 4.31 -0.49
CA ILE A 306 13.26 4.39 0.44
C ILE A 306 13.36 3.12 1.28
N ASP A 307 14.58 2.60 1.46
CA ASP A 307 14.87 1.33 2.15
C ASP A 307 14.24 0.09 1.48
N HIS A 308 13.99 0.13 0.17
CA HIS A 308 13.54 -1.05 -0.58
C HIS A 308 14.62 -2.14 -0.57
N ARG A 309 14.22 -3.41 -0.43
CA ARG A 309 15.13 -4.55 -0.20
C ARG A 309 15.26 -5.48 -1.41
N GLY A 310 14.65 -5.12 -2.54
CA GLY A 310 14.67 -5.92 -3.76
C GLY A 310 13.68 -7.07 -3.80
N THR A 311 12.73 -7.12 -2.85
CA THR A 311 11.68 -8.15 -2.76
C THR A 311 10.31 -7.50 -2.59
N ASN A 312 9.27 -8.10 -3.17
CA ASN A 312 7.93 -7.53 -3.20
C ASN A 312 7.09 -7.86 -1.94
N ASN A 313 5.87 -7.29 -1.86
CA ASN A 313 4.94 -7.50 -0.75
C ASN A 313 4.59 -8.98 -0.52
N LEU A 314 4.44 -9.77 -1.59
CA LEU A 314 4.13 -11.19 -1.48
C LEU A 314 5.29 -11.96 -0.83
N TYR A 315 6.54 -11.64 -1.18
CA TYR A 315 7.70 -12.23 -0.55
C TYR A 315 7.77 -11.88 0.94
N GLN A 316 7.47 -10.62 1.33
CA GLN A 316 7.44 -10.21 2.74
C GLN A 316 6.44 -11.06 3.56
N MET A 317 5.26 -11.33 2.99
CA MET A 317 4.25 -12.18 3.64
C MET A 317 4.71 -13.64 3.76
N LYS A 318 5.21 -14.22 2.66
CA LYS A 318 5.60 -15.64 2.60
C LYS A 318 6.83 -15.94 3.47
N SER A 319 7.78 -15.03 3.55
CA SER A 319 8.98 -15.19 4.38
C SER A 319 8.71 -14.95 5.88
N GLY A 320 7.50 -14.49 6.24
CA GLY A 320 7.17 -14.14 7.61
C GLY A 320 7.91 -12.91 8.13
N ASN A 321 8.30 -12.00 7.22
CA ASN A 321 8.99 -10.77 7.58
C ASN A 321 8.16 -9.97 8.60
N PRO A 322 8.77 -9.42 9.65
CA PRO A 322 8.08 -8.59 10.65
C PRO A 322 7.31 -7.42 10.06
N LEU A 323 7.76 -6.84 8.94
CA LEU A 323 7.02 -5.78 8.22
C LEU A 323 5.61 -6.24 7.80
N ALA A 324 5.43 -7.51 7.42
CA ALA A 324 4.13 -8.05 7.06
C ALA A 324 3.17 -8.13 8.26
N LYS A 325 3.69 -8.44 9.45
CA LYS A 325 2.91 -8.41 10.69
C LYS A 325 2.54 -6.99 11.11
N LEU A 326 3.47 -6.05 10.89
CA LEU A 326 3.29 -4.64 11.28
C LEU A 326 2.23 -3.93 10.45
N HIS A 327 2.18 -4.16 9.13
CA HIS A 327 1.41 -3.33 8.20
C HIS A 327 0.18 -4.01 7.59
N GLY A 328 0.15 -5.33 7.50
CA GLY A 328 -0.99 -6.10 6.99
C GLY A 328 -1.22 -5.98 5.48
N SER A 329 -1.36 -4.77 4.92
CA SER A 329 -1.56 -4.51 3.49
C SER A 329 -0.65 -3.38 3.01
N SER A 330 -0.28 -3.36 1.72
CA SER A 330 0.68 -2.41 1.14
C SER A 330 1.93 -2.29 2.03
N ILE A 331 2.55 -3.43 2.29
CA ILE A 331 3.54 -3.60 3.38
C ILE A 331 4.75 -2.71 3.17
N LEU A 332 5.36 -2.80 1.99
CA LEU A 332 6.56 -2.04 1.64
C LEU A 332 6.24 -0.54 1.53
N GLU A 333 5.14 -0.19 0.90
CA GLU A 333 4.73 1.20 0.69
C GLU A 333 4.49 1.91 2.03
N ARG A 334 3.90 1.22 3.01
CA ARG A 334 3.77 1.74 4.39
C ARG A 334 5.11 1.87 5.10
N HIS A 335 6.02 0.94 4.87
CA HIS A 335 7.37 1.02 5.40
C HIS A 335 8.13 2.24 4.82
N HIS A 336 8.09 2.43 3.50
CA HIS A 336 8.72 3.57 2.82
C HIS A 336 8.18 4.89 3.35
N LEU A 337 6.85 4.98 3.52
CA LEU A 337 6.19 6.14 4.08
C LEU A 337 6.67 6.45 5.51
N GLU A 338 6.69 5.45 6.40
CA GLU A 338 7.13 5.64 7.78
C GLU A 338 8.61 6.00 7.86
N PHE A 339 9.44 5.44 6.98
CA PHE A 339 10.86 5.80 6.89
C PHE A 339 11.04 7.26 6.48
N GLY A 340 10.35 7.71 5.44
CA GLY A 340 10.37 9.10 4.99
C GLY A 340 9.88 10.07 6.07
N LYS A 341 8.80 9.72 6.78
CA LYS A 341 8.30 10.51 7.91
C LYS A 341 9.31 10.58 9.06
N THR A 342 10.05 9.50 9.31
CA THR A 342 11.08 9.46 10.36
C THR A 342 12.21 10.43 10.05
N LEU A 343 12.66 10.49 8.79
CA LEU A 343 13.64 11.50 8.36
C LEU A 343 13.12 12.93 8.59
N LEU A 344 11.85 13.19 8.24
CA LEU A 344 11.23 14.51 8.43
C LEU A 344 10.98 14.90 9.89
N ARG A 345 11.02 13.96 10.84
CA ARG A 345 10.92 14.24 12.29
C ARG A 345 12.24 14.72 12.88
N ASP A 346 13.36 14.49 12.22
CA ASP A 346 14.64 15.04 12.63
C ASP A 346 14.65 16.55 12.34
N GLU A 347 14.94 17.38 13.35
CA GLU A 347 14.94 18.83 13.22
C GLU A 347 15.92 19.32 12.15
N SER A 348 17.07 18.65 12.00
CA SER A 348 18.09 19.01 11.03
C SER A 348 17.69 18.69 9.59
N LEU A 349 16.75 17.75 9.39
CA LEU A 349 16.27 17.28 8.08
C LEU A 349 14.85 17.80 7.77
N ASN A 350 14.18 18.43 8.72
CA ASN A 350 12.79 18.82 8.59
C ASN A 350 12.61 20.02 7.67
N ILE A 351 12.36 19.76 6.38
CA ILE A 351 12.06 20.80 5.39
C ILE A 351 10.67 21.47 5.62
N TYR A 352 9.84 20.90 6.48
CA TYR A 352 8.49 21.38 6.80
C TYR A 352 8.42 22.16 8.12
N GLN A 353 9.58 22.44 8.76
CA GLN A 353 9.65 23.06 10.10
C GLN A 353 8.95 24.42 10.21
N ASN A 354 8.87 25.17 9.12
CA ASN A 354 8.25 26.50 9.08
C ASN A 354 6.80 26.50 8.60
N LEU A 355 6.23 25.33 8.31
CA LEU A 355 4.81 25.20 7.99
C LEU A 355 3.96 25.36 9.25
N ASN A 356 2.81 26.03 9.14
CA ASN A 356 1.83 25.99 10.20
C ASN A 356 1.20 24.57 10.31
N ARG A 357 0.56 24.28 11.44
CA ARG A 357 -0.01 22.96 11.72
C ARG A 357 -0.91 22.43 10.60
N ARG A 358 -1.79 23.26 10.07
CA ARG A 358 -2.73 22.88 8.98
C ARG A 358 -1.97 22.52 7.71
N GLN A 359 -0.97 23.32 7.33
CA GLN A 359 -0.14 23.05 6.16
C GLN A 359 0.66 21.76 6.34
N HIS A 360 1.25 21.55 7.52
CA HIS A 360 1.98 20.33 7.85
C HIS A 360 1.08 19.09 7.77
N ASP A 361 -0.10 19.12 8.39
CA ASP A 361 -1.05 18.01 8.35
C ASP A 361 -1.47 17.69 6.91
N THR A 362 -1.67 18.72 6.08
CA THR A 362 -1.99 18.56 4.65
C THR A 362 -0.87 17.86 3.90
N VAL A 363 0.38 18.28 4.07
CA VAL A 363 1.54 17.69 3.38
C VAL A 363 1.72 16.22 3.77
N ILE A 364 1.65 15.92 5.06
CA ILE A 364 1.79 14.53 5.53
C ILE A 364 0.65 13.65 5.01
N HIS A 365 -0.58 14.15 5.02
CA HIS A 365 -1.74 13.44 4.47
C HIS A 365 -1.56 13.12 2.97
N LEU A 366 -1.07 14.09 2.19
CA LEU A 366 -0.81 13.89 0.75
C LEU A 366 0.32 12.90 0.50
N MET A 367 1.40 12.93 1.30
CA MET A 367 2.47 11.95 1.22
C MET A 367 1.93 10.54 1.52
N ASP A 368 1.06 10.39 2.51
CA ASP A 368 0.41 9.11 2.83
C ASP A 368 -0.33 8.55 1.61
N ILE A 369 -1.20 9.35 1.01
CA ILE A 369 -1.98 8.94 -0.17
C ILE A 369 -1.07 8.65 -1.37
N ALA A 370 -0.09 9.51 -1.62
CA ALA A 370 0.80 9.40 -2.77
C ALA A 370 1.67 8.15 -2.72
N ILE A 371 2.32 7.87 -1.60
CA ILE A 371 3.22 6.72 -1.45
C ILE A 371 2.43 5.41 -1.44
N ILE A 372 1.31 5.34 -0.71
CA ILE A 372 0.45 4.14 -0.73
C ILE A 372 -0.12 3.87 -2.13
N ALA A 373 -0.34 4.90 -2.95
CA ALA A 373 -0.83 4.73 -4.31
C ALA A 373 0.17 4.03 -5.26
N THR A 374 1.44 3.90 -4.90
CA THR A 374 2.42 3.13 -5.68
C THR A 374 2.22 1.62 -5.59
N ASP A 375 1.42 1.13 -4.64
CA ASP A 375 0.94 -0.25 -4.66
C ASP A 375 0.04 -0.48 -5.90
N LEU A 376 0.55 -1.25 -6.87
CA LEU A 376 -0.17 -1.54 -8.13
C LEU A 376 -1.54 -2.19 -7.92
N ALA A 377 -1.76 -2.90 -6.81
CA ALA A 377 -3.08 -3.46 -6.51
C ALA A 377 -4.14 -2.35 -6.36
N LEU A 378 -3.76 -1.18 -5.85
CA LEU A 378 -4.64 -0.03 -5.70
C LEU A 378 -4.85 0.72 -7.03
N TYR A 379 -3.87 0.72 -7.92
CA TYR A 379 -3.98 1.29 -9.25
C TYR A 379 -5.17 0.72 -10.02
N PHE A 380 -5.31 -0.62 -10.06
CA PHE A 380 -6.40 -1.28 -10.78
C PHE A 380 -7.79 -0.89 -10.25
N LYS A 381 -7.90 -0.55 -8.96
CA LYS A 381 -9.15 -0.08 -8.36
C LYS A 381 -9.48 1.37 -8.72
N LYS A 382 -8.48 2.22 -8.94
CA LYS A 382 -8.64 3.67 -9.14
C LYS A 382 -8.72 4.09 -10.61
N ARG A 383 -8.21 3.28 -11.54
CA ARG A 383 -8.12 3.64 -12.96
C ARG A 383 -9.44 4.04 -13.60
N THR A 384 -10.54 3.37 -13.24
CA THR A 384 -11.88 3.69 -13.76
C THR A 384 -12.37 5.07 -13.29
N MET A 385 -12.04 5.46 -12.05
CA MET A 385 -12.38 6.79 -11.53
C MET A 385 -11.59 7.87 -12.26
N PHE A 386 -10.32 7.63 -12.53
CA PHE A 386 -9.48 8.55 -13.32
C PHE A 386 -10.01 8.70 -14.74
N GLN A 387 -10.38 7.62 -15.41
CA GLN A 387 -10.96 7.67 -16.74
C GLN A 387 -12.23 8.56 -16.79
N LYS A 388 -13.11 8.44 -15.79
CA LYS A 388 -14.29 9.32 -15.68
C LYS A 388 -13.92 10.79 -15.57
N ILE A 389 -12.85 11.13 -14.82
CA ILE A 389 -12.34 12.50 -14.72
C ILE A 389 -11.83 12.98 -16.08
N VAL A 390 -11.06 12.15 -16.80
CA VAL A 390 -10.54 12.46 -18.13
C VAL A 390 -11.70 12.65 -19.13
N ASP A 391 -12.69 11.77 -19.12
CA ASP A 391 -13.88 11.90 -19.98
C ASP A 391 -14.63 13.19 -19.68
N GLN A 392 -14.80 13.53 -18.40
CA GLN A 392 -15.44 14.78 -17.98
C GLN A 392 -14.64 16.00 -18.41
N SER A 393 -13.31 15.96 -18.40
CA SER A 393 -12.48 17.08 -18.87
C SER A 393 -12.77 17.47 -20.33
N LYS A 394 -13.19 16.49 -21.15
CA LYS A 394 -13.53 16.71 -22.58
C LYS A 394 -14.87 17.39 -22.80
N THR A 395 -15.70 17.48 -21.78
CA THR A 395 -16.99 18.20 -21.84
C THR A 395 -16.85 19.70 -21.57
N TYR A 396 -15.71 20.17 -21.11
CA TYR A 396 -15.41 21.57 -20.84
C TYR A 396 -14.73 22.23 -22.05
N GLU A 397 -15.31 23.28 -22.57
CA GLU A 397 -14.70 24.10 -23.61
C GLU A 397 -13.69 25.09 -23.04
N ASN A 398 -13.90 25.52 -21.77
CA ASN A 398 -13.08 26.51 -21.09
C ASN A 398 -12.18 25.87 -20.02
N TRP A 399 -10.87 25.90 -20.25
CA TRP A 399 -9.85 25.41 -19.32
C TRP A 399 -9.89 26.05 -17.93
N ASN A 400 -10.30 27.32 -17.82
CA ASN A 400 -10.39 27.98 -16.52
C ASN A 400 -11.56 27.43 -15.70
N GLU A 401 -12.68 27.10 -16.34
CA GLU A 401 -13.81 26.45 -15.66
C GLU A 401 -13.48 25.03 -15.23
N TRP A 402 -12.83 24.28 -16.10
CA TRP A 402 -12.32 22.96 -15.76
C TRP A 402 -11.34 22.99 -14.58
N THR A 403 -10.37 23.91 -14.61
CA THR A 403 -9.42 24.08 -13.52
C THR A 403 -10.11 24.38 -12.20
N LYS A 404 -11.07 25.32 -12.20
CA LYS A 404 -11.88 25.62 -11.00
C LYS A 404 -12.63 24.39 -10.50
N TYR A 405 -13.28 23.66 -11.42
CA TYR A 405 -13.99 22.43 -11.08
C TYR A 405 -13.09 21.39 -10.44
N MET A 406 -11.89 21.18 -10.97
CA MET A 406 -10.91 20.26 -10.40
C MET A 406 -10.44 20.71 -9.01
N MET A 407 -10.21 22.01 -8.82
CA MET A 407 -9.71 22.54 -7.53
C MET A 407 -10.76 22.53 -6.41
N LEU A 408 -12.05 22.47 -6.73
CA LEU A 408 -13.12 22.52 -5.75
C LEU A 408 -13.26 21.26 -4.92
N GLU A 409 -12.76 20.12 -5.39
CA GLU A 409 -12.96 18.86 -4.73
C GLU A 409 -11.65 18.09 -4.55
N THR A 410 -11.26 17.92 -3.30
CA THR A 410 -10.02 17.24 -2.92
C THR A 410 -9.93 15.80 -3.46
N THR A 411 -11.05 15.06 -3.46
CA THR A 411 -11.10 13.69 -3.95
C THR A 411 -10.66 13.56 -5.41
N ARG A 412 -11.06 14.49 -6.29
CA ARG A 412 -10.64 14.47 -7.70
C ARG A 412 -9.13 14.67 -7.83
N LYS A 413 -8.60 15.64 -7.09
CA LYS A 413 -7.16 15.92 -7.07
C LYS A 413 -6.36 14.72 -6.55
N GLU A 414 -6.85 14.05 -5.51
CA GLU A 414 -6.22 12.86 -4.94
C GLU A 414 -6.24 11.67 -5.90
N ILE A 415 -7.32 11.46 -6.66
CA ILE A 415 -7.40 10.42 -7.70
C ILE A 415 -6.37 10.68 -8.80
N VAL A 416 -6.28 11.92 -9.29
CA VAL A 416 -5.30 12.30 -10.33
C VAL A 416 -3.88 12.15 -9.78
N MET A 417 -3.61 12.59 -8.55
CA MET A 417 -2.31 12.43 -7.88
C MET A 417 -1.91 10.95 -7.75
N ALA A 418 -2.83 10.09 -7.34
CA ALA A 418 -2.58 8.66 -7.25
C ALA A 418 -2.19 8.05 -8.61
N MET A 419 -2.85 8.46 -9.67
CA MET A 419 -2.51 8.03 -11.04
C MET A 419 -1.19 8.64 -11.53
N MET A 420 -0.89 9.89 -11.14
CA MET A 420 0.42 10.50 -11.41
C MET A 420 1.54 9.72 -10.73
N MET A 421 1.36 9.27 -9.49
CA MET A 421 2.34 8.42 -8.81
C MET A 421 2.59 7.13 -9.57
N THR A 422 1.54 6.45 -10.04
CA THR A 422 1.68 5.26 -10.88
C THR A 422 2.43 5.58 -12.18
N ALA A 423 2.07 6.67 -12.86
CA ALA A 423 2.74 7.09 -14.09
C ALA A 423 4.23 7.41 -13.87
N CYS A 424 4.59 7.99 -12.72
CA CYS A 424 5.97 8.29 -12.35
C CYS A 424 6.76 7.03 -12.01
N ASP A 425 6.18 6.13 -11.23
CA ASP A 425 6.80 4.88 -10.80
C ASP A 425 7.10 3.96 -11.99
N LEU A 426 6.18 3.88 -12.94
CA LEU A 426 6.34 3.12 -14.17
C LEU A 426 7.09 3.88 -15.28
N SER A 427 7.53 5.11 -15.08
CA SER A 427 8.00 6.03 -16.12
C SER A 427 9.19 5.52 -16.94
N ALA A 428 9.99 4.61 -16.41
CA ALA A 428 11.07 3.97 -17.16
C ALA A 428 10.59 3.29 -18.44
N ILE A 429 9.35 2.76 -18.47
CA ILE A 429 8.75 2.12 -19.64
C ILE A 429 8.43 3.12 -20.77
N ALA A 430 8.30 4.40 -20.42
CA ALA A 430 8.00 5.51 -21.34
C ALA A 430 9.24 6.35 -21.69
N LYS A 431 10.44 5.89 -21.36
CA LYS A 431 11.71 6.49 -21.78
C LYS A 431 12.07 6.08 -23.21
N PRO A 432 12.98 6.80 -23.89
CA PRO A 432 13.54 6.35 -25.14
C PRO A 432 14.07 4.91 -25.07
N TRP A 433 13.98 4.16 -26.18
CA TRP A 433 14.32 2.74 -26.24
C TRP A 433 15.70 2.40 -25.65
N GLU A 434 16.70 3.24 -25.94
CA GLU A 434 18.07 3.06 -25.48
C GLU A 434 18.20 3.07 -23.94
N ILE A 435 17.32 3.80 -23.27
CA ILE A 435 17.24 3.87 -21.81
C ILE A 435 16.38 2.71 -21.31
N GLN A 436 15.18 2.57 -21.87
CA GLN A 436 14.17 1.63 -21.40
C GLN A 436 14.66 0.17 -21.49
N SER A 437 15.33 -0.22 -22.57
CA SER A 437 15.86 -1.58 -22.75
C SER A 437 16.86 -1.97 -21.65
N LYS A 438 17.69 -1.04 -21.21
CA LYS A 438 18.67 -1.24 -20.12
C LYS A 438 17.97 -1.34 -18.76
N VAL A 439 17.01 -0.46 -18.51
CA VAL A 439 16.25 -0.45 -17.26
C VAL A 439 15.42 -1.72 -17.12
N ALA A 440 14.78 -2.20 -18.18
CA ALA A 440 14.02 -3.45 -18.18
C ALA A 440 14.87 -4.66 -17.75
N LEU A 441 16.14 -4.70 -18.19
CA LEU A 441 17.07 -5.74 -17.75
C LEU A 441 17.41 -5.64 -16.27
N SER A 442 17.56 -4.43 -15.74
CA SER A 442 17.81 -4.21 -14.31
C SER A 442 16.62 -4.63 -13.45
N VAL A 443 15.41 -4.29 -13.85
CA VAL A 443 14.17 -4.73 -13.20
C VAL A 443 14.07 -6.26 -13.21
N ALA A 444 14.28 -6.87 -14.37
CA ALA A 444 14.25 -8.32 -14.52
C ALA A 444 15.33 -9.00 -13.64
N ALA A 445 16.53 -8.45 -13.59
CA ALA A 445 17.61 -8.99 -12.76
C ALA A 445 17.24 -9.00 -11.27
N GLU A 446 16.62 -7.93 -10.76
CA GLU A 446 16.15 -7.87 -9.38
C GLU A 446 15.01 -8.86 -9.13
N PHE A 447 14.08 -9.02 -10.05
CA PHE A 447 13.01 -10.03 -9.95
C PHE A 447 13.56 -11.46 -9.96
N TRP A 448 14.60 -11.74 -10.75
CA TRP A 448 15.27 -13.04 -10.72
C TRP A 448 16.02 -13.30 -9.42
N GLU A 449 16.61 -12.27 -8.80
CA GLU A 449 17.21 -12.37 -7.47
C GLU A 449 16.13 -12.76 -6.42
N GLN A 450 14.94 -12.19 -6.48
CA GLN A 450 13.82 -12.63 -5.63
C GLN A 450 13.40 -14.08 -5.95
N GLY A 451 13.30 -14.45 -7.22
CA GLY A 451 12.98 -15.82 -7.61
C GLY A 451 13.97 -16.85 -7.07
N ASP A 452 15.26 -16.51 -7.08
CA ASP A 452 16.31 -17.35 -6.49
C ASP A 452 16.10 -17.50 -4.98
N LEU A 453 15.72 -16.43 -4.26
CA LEU A 453 15.35 -16.49 -2.84
C LEU A 453 14.08 -17.32 -2.59
N GLU A 454 13.09 -17.23 -3.46
CA GLU A 454 11.87 -18.06 -3.34
C GLU A 454 12.21 -19.55 -3.43
N ARG A 455 13.18 -19.94 -4.28
CA ARG A 455 13.65 -21.33 -4.39
C ARG A 455 14.46 -21.77 -3.18
N THR A 456 15.38 -20.95 -2.70
CA THR A 456 16.36 -21.32 -1.67
C THR A 456 15.82 -21.15 -0.26
N VAL A 457 15.11 -20.07 0.02
CA VAL A 457 14.59 -19.72 1.36
C VAL A 457 13.18 -20.26 1.58
N LEU A 458 12.29 -20.07 0.59
CA LEU A 458 10.89 -20.49 0.72
C LEU A 458 10.62 -21.90 0.19
N GLU A 459 11.61 -22.52 -0.48
CA GLU A 459 11.47 -23.84 -1.12
C GLU A 459 10.29 -23.90 -2.11
N GLN A 460 10.00 -22.76 -2.80
CA GLN A 460 8.92 -22.61 -3.74
C GLN A 460 9.43 -22.25 -5.13
N ASN A 461 8.76 -22.74 -6.16
CA ASN A 461 9.05 -22.29 -7.51
C ASN A 461 8.49 -20.88 -7.73
N PRO A 462 9.31 -19.94 -8.24
CA PRO A 462 8.86 -18.61 -8.57
C PRO A 462 7.90 -18.61 -9.77
N ILE A 463 7.12 -17.54 -9.90
CA ILE A 463 6.34 -17.28 -11.10
C ILE A 463 7.27 -17.03 -12.30
N PRO A 464 6.82 -17.24 -13.56
CA PRO A 464 7.68 -17.10 -14.75
C PRO A 464 8.45 -15.78 -14.84
N MET A 465 7.85 -14.67 -14.42
CA MET A 465 8.47 -13.34 -14.43
C MET A 465 9.68 -13.24 -13.50
N MET A 466 9.72 -14.04 -12.43
CA MET A 466 10.81 -14.07 -11.44
C MET A 466 11.73 -15.28 -11.63
N ASP A 467 11.49 -16.09 -12.66
CA ASP A 467 12.27 -17.27 -12.96
C ASP A 467 13.41 -16.97 -13.94
N ARG A 468 14.64 -16.95 -13.44
CA ARG A 468 15.87 -16.71 -14.23
C ARG A 468 15.99 -17.66 -15.41
N THR A 469 15.50 -18.89 -15.29
CA THR A 469 15.55 -19.89 -16.38
C THR A 469 14.65 -19.53 -17.55
N LYS A 470 13.69 -18.63 -17.36
CA LYS A 470 12.76 -18.11 -18.37
C LYS A 470 13.14 -16.71 -18.88
N SER A 471 14.38 -16.29 -18.67
CA SER A 471 14.88 -14.96 -19.09
C SER A 471 14.69 -14.68 -20.59
N ALA A 472 14.71 -15.70 -21.42
CA ALA A 472 14.47 -15.58 -22.87
C ALA A 472 13.04 -15.10 -23.21
N GLU A 473 12.07 -15.27 -22.32
CA GLU A 473 10.70 -14.80 -22.48
C GLU A 473 10.51 -13.32 -22.11
N LEU A 474 11.57 -12.61 -21.69
CA LEU A 474 11.49 -11.20 -21.27
C LEU A 474 10.78 -10.30 -22.28
N PRO A 475 11.04 -10.38 -23.60
CA PRO A 475 10.33 -9.55 -24.58
C PRO A 475 8.80 -9.76 -24.56
N LYS A 476 8.36 -11.00 -24.43
CA LYS A 476 6.94 -11.34 -24.31
C LYS A 476 6.32 -10.76 -23.02
N MET A 477 7.05 -10.86 -21.91
CA MET A 477 6.60 -10.32 -20.62
C MET A 477 6.50 -8.80 -20.66
N GLN A 478 7.45 -8.11 -21.30
CA GLN A 478 7.42 -6.67 -21.49
C GLN A 478 6.23 -6.21 -22.34
N CYS A 479 5.94 -6.89 -23.44
CA CYS A 479 4.73 -6.61 -24.25
C CYS A 479 3.47 -6.75 -23.39
N GLY A 480 3.34 -7.83 -22.64
CA GLY A 480 2.18 -8.05 -21.75
C GLY A 480 2.04 -6.98 -20.68
N PHE A 481 3.14 -6.58 -20.05
CA PHE A 481 3.16 -5.51 -19.06
C PHE A 481 2.74 -4.16 -19.65
N ILE A 482 3.27 -3.81 -20.83
CA ILE A 482 2.89 -2.59 -21.54
C ILE A 482 1.39 -2.60 -21.85
N ASP A 483 0.87 -3.70 -22.41
CA ASP A 483 -0.51 -3.79 -22.86
C ASP A 483 -1.51 -3.77 -21.69
N PHE A 484 -1.20 -4.50 -20.61
CA PHE A 484 -2.14 -4.69 -19.51
C PHE A 484 -2.09 -3.58 -18.44
N VAL A 485 -0.90 -3.04 -18.18
CA VAL A 485 -0.68 -2.07 -17.10
C VAL A 485 -0.45 -0.67 -17.65
N CYS A 486 0.57 -0.49 -18.51
CA CYS A 486 1.11 0.83 -18.81
C CYS A 486 0.30 1.62 -19.83
N THR A 487 -0.24 0.97 -20.86
CA THR A 487 -0.93 1.67 -21.96
C THR A 487 -2.11 2.49 -21.45
N PHE A 488 -2.88 1.98 -20.52
CA PHE A 488 -4.00 2.71 -19.95
C PHE A 488 -3.54 4.04 -19.32
N VAL A 489 -2.51 4.00 -18.48
CA VAL A 489 -2.02 5.17 -17.74
C VAL A 489 -1.63 6.30 -18.69
N TYR A 490 -0.72 6.02 -19.61
CA TYR A 490 -0.16 7.06 -20.49
C TYR A 490 -1.13 7.50 -21.58
N LYS A 491 -2.02 6.61 -22.03
CA LYS A 491 -3.11 6.96 -22.94
C LYS A 491 -4.09 7.95 -22.27
N GLU A 492 -4.50 7.68 -21.06
CA GLU A 492 -5.43 8.57 -20.34
C GLU A 492 -4.76 9.90 -19.96
N PHE A 493 -3.49 9.90 -19.56
CA PHE A 493 -2.76 11.16 -19.33
C PHE A 493 -2.54 11.96 -20.62
N SER A 494 -2.24 11.33 -21.74
CA SER A 494 -2.16 11.99 -23.05
C SER A 494 -3.51 12.58 -23.49
N ARG A 495 -4.61 11.89 -23.22
CA ARG A 495 -5.97 12.42 -23.41
C ARG A 495 -6.26 13.59 -22.48
N PHE A 496 -5.76 13.52 -21.25
CA PHE A 496 -5.98 14.55 -20.23
C PHE A 496 -5.22 15.82 -20.56
N HIS A 497 -3.93 15.71 -20.84
CA HIS A 497 -3.04 16.81 -21.23
C HIS A 497 -2.17 16.39 -22.41
N VAL A 498 -2.26 17.13 -23.52
CA VAL A 498 -1.53 16.83 -24.77
C VAL A 498 0.00 16.93 -24.57
N GLU A 499 0.46 17.72 -23.63
CA GLU A 499 1.87 17.91 -23.27
C GLU A 499 2.52 16.62 -22.77
N ILE A 500 1.72 15.63 -22.31
CA ILE A 500 2.20 14.32 -21.82
C ILE A 500 2.27 13.28 -22.95
N THR A 501 1.75 13.60 -24.12
CA THR A 501 1.77 12.68 -25.30
C THR A 501 3.15 12.08 -25.61
N PRO A 502 4.29 12.77 -25.45
CA PRO A 502 5.61 12.17 -25.66
C PRO A 502 5.86 10.89 -24.88
N MET A 503 5.29 10.76 -23.66
CA MET A 503 5.40 9.50 -22.88
C MET A 503 4.64 8.36 -23.56
N LEU A 504 3.44 8.61 -24.06
CA LEU A 504 2.66 7.61 -24.79
C LEU A 504 3.36 7.18 -26.08
N ASP A 505 3.88 8.12 -26.86
CA ASP A 505 4.56 7.82 -28.13
C ASP A 505 5.78 6.93 -27.90
N ARG A 506 6.58 7.22 -26.86
CA ARG A 506 7.73 6.39 -26.50
C ARG A 506 7.32 5.02 -26.01
N LEU A 507 6.25 4.93 -25.20
CA LEU A 507 5.70 3.65 -24.76
C LEU A 507 5.33 2.76 -25.96
N LEU A 508 4.61 3.31 -26.92
CA LEU A 508 4.18 2.58 -28.11
C LEU A 508 5.36 2.14 -28.99
N ASN A 509 6.39 3.01 -29.10
CA ASN A 509 7.63 2.64 -29.77
C ASN A 509 8.35 1.50 -29.03
N ASN A 510 8.48 1.58 -27.72
CA ASN A 510 9.11 0.52 -26.93
C ASN A 510 8.35 -0.81 -27.04
N ARG A 511 7.03 -0.76 -27.08
CA ARG A 511 6.23 -1.95 -27.33
C ARG A 511 6.56 -2.60 -28.68
N LYS A 512 6.73 -1.78 -29.72
CA LYS A 512 7.11 -2.24 -31.06
C LYS A 512 8.48 -2.93 -31.04
N GLU A 513 9.46 -2.33 -30.39
CA GLU A 513 10.80 -2.90 -30.25
C GLU A 513 10.80 -4.23 -29.49
N TRP A 514 10.07 -4.30 -28.36
CA TRP A 514 9.91 -5.55 -27.62
C TRP A 514 9.19 -6.62 -28.43
N ASN A 515 8.18 -6.26 -29.23
CA ASN A 515 7.47 -7.21 -30.09
C ASN A 515 8.39 -7.77 -31.19
N ALA A 516 9.24 -6.95 -31.78
CA ALA A 516 10.23 -7.40 -32.76
C ALA A 516 11.21 -8.43 -32.14
N LEU A 517 11.69 -8.19 -30.93
CA LEU A 517 12.52 -9.14 -30.19
C LEU A 517 11.77 -10.43 -29.83
N LYS A 518 10.50 -10.33 -29.47
CA LYS A 518 9.62 -11.49 -29.22
C LYS A 518 9.47 -12.35 -30.48
N GLU A 519 9.13 -11.74 -31.62
CA GLU A 519 8.96 -12.46 -32.87
C GLU A 519 10.25 -13.19 -33.31
N LEU A 520 11.41 -12.55 -33.11
CA LEU A 520 12.71 -13.16 -33.36
C LEU A 520 12.96 -14.37 -32.46
N HIS A 521 12.58 -14.27 -31.19
CA HIS A 521 12.69 -15.37 -30.23
C HIS A 521 11.77 -16.53 -30.62
N ASP A 522 10.50 -16.24 -30.92
CA ASP A 522 9.51 -17.24 -31.28
C ASP A 522 9.91 -17.99 -32.57
N ALA A 523 10.45 -17.28 -33.55
CA ALA A 523 10.99 -17.90 -34.79
C ALA A 523 12.18 -18.83 -34.49
N LYS A 524 13.10 -18.44 -33.61
CA LYS A 524 14.21 -19.30 -33.20
C LYS A 524 13.74 -20.55 -32.47
N MET A 525 12.76 -20.42 -31.58
CA MET A 525 12.20 -21.56 -30.86
C MET A 525 11.48 -22.53 -31.79
N ALA A 526 10.71 -22.02 -32.76
CA ALA A 526 10.05 -22.84 -33.80
C ALA A 526 11.08 -23.64 -34.61
N ALA A 527 12.16 -22.99 -35.07
CA ALA A 527 13.22 -23.66 -35.80
C ALA A 527 13.92 -24.79 -34.98
N ILE A 528 14.18 -24.53 -33.70
CA ILE A 528 14.75 -25.54 -32.80
C ILE A 528 13.80 -26.73 -32.59
N GLU A 529 12.51 -26.48 -32.52
CA GLU A 529 11.50 -27.50 -32.33
C GLU A 529 11.34 -28.37 -33.60
N GLU A 530 11.36 -27.75 -34.79
CA GLU A 530 11.38 -28.45 -36.04
C GLU A 530 12.62 -29.34 -36.21
N GLU A 531 13.80 -28.82 -35.83
CA GLU A 531 15.04 -29.60 -35.87
C GLU A 531 15.00 -30.78 -34.88
N LYS A 532 14.43 -30.62 -33.70
CA LYS A 532 14.24 -31.71 -32.74
C LYS A 532 13.30 -32.78 -33.26
N LYS A 533 12.16 -32.37 -33.83
CA LYS A 533 11.20 -33.32 -34.46
C LYS A 533 11.85 -34.10 -35.59
N ALA A 534 12.60 -33.43 -36.48
CA ALA A 534 13.33 -34.08 -37.53
C ALA A 534 14.34 -35.13 -37.03
N LYS A 535 15.12 -34.79 -35.98
CA LYS A 535 16.05 -35.72 -35.33
C LYS A 535 15.34 -36.92 -34.66
N GLU A 536 14.20 -36.70 -34.05
CA GLU A 536 13.39 -37.76 -33.43
C GLU A 536 12.82 -38.71 -34.50
N GLU A 537 12.31 -38.17 -35.61
CA GLU A 537 11.82 -38.96 -36.74
C GLU A 537 12.94 -39.80 -37.39
N GLU A 538 14.14 -39.20 -37.55
CA GLU A 538 15.30 -39.91 -38.08
C GLU A 538 15.75 -41.02 -37.12
N SER A 539 15.77 -40.77 -35.83
CA SER A 539 16.09 -41.75 -34.80
C SER A 539 15.10 -42.91 -34.77
N GLN A 540 13.80 -42.64 -34.97
CA GLN A 540 12.75 -43.65 -35.05
C GLN A 540 12.88 -44.50 -36.34
N LYS A 541 13.21 -43.89 -37.47
CA LYS A 541 13.48 -44.60 -38.73
C LYS A 541 14.68 -45.52 -38.57
N VAL A 542 15.76 -45.06 -37.99
CA VAL A 542 16.97 -45.87 -37.71
C VAL A 542 16.66 -47.02 -36.75
N ALA A 543 15.90 -46.79 -35.69
CA ALA A 543 15.49 -47.82 -34.72
C ALA A 543 14.57 -48.87 -35.40
N GLY A 544 13.61 -48.43 -36.21
CA GLY A 544 12.75 -49.32 -37.01
C GLY A 544 13.52 -50.17 -38.01
N ALA A 545 14.50 -49.58 -38.73
CA ALA A 545 15.37 -50.32 -39.64
C ALA A 545 16.25 -51.37 -38.91
N ARG A 546 16.76 -51.05 -37.70
CA ARG A 546 17.50 -52.03 -36.88
C ARG A 546 16.63 -53.17 -36.36
N GLN A 547 15.39 -52.90 -35.99
CA GLN A 547 14.43 -53.95 -35.60
C GLN A 547 14.04 -54.85 -36.78
N ALA A 548 13.81 -54.27 -37.95
CA ALA A 548 13.53 -55.02 -39.17
C ALA A 548 14.73 -55.93 -39.57
N ALA A 549 15.96 -55.40 -39.49
CA ALA A 549 17.17 -56.19 -39.76
C ALA A 549 17.37 -57.30 -38.73
N ALA A 550 17.07 -57.06 -37.45
CA ALA A 550 17.13 -58.09 -36.40
C ALA A 550 16.07 -59.18 -36.62
N ALA A 551 14.85 -58.82 -37.02
CA ALA A 551 13.78 -59.78 -37.37
C ALA A 551 14.12 -60.65 -38.58
N GLN A 552 14.76 -60.07 -39.62
CA GLN A 552 15.24 -60.79 -40.78
C GLN A 552 16.40 -61.74 -40.43
N SER A 553 17.28 -61.39 -39.50
CA SER A 553 18.36 -62.29 -39.06
C SER A 553 17.83 -63.49 -38.25
N GLN A 554 16.79 -63.28 -37.41
CA GLN A 554 16.12 -64.36 -36.68
C GLN A 554 15.34 -65.31 -37.61
N SER A 555 14.71 -64.81 -38.65
CA SER A 555 14.01 -65.67 -39.62
C SER A 555 14.96 -66.54 -40.47
N LYS A 556 16.20 -66.10 -40.70
CA LYS A 556 17.21 -66.90 -41.42
C LYS A 556 17.83 -67.99 -40.52
N THR A 557 17.82 -67.86 -39.21
CA THR A 557 18.35 -68.87 -38.28
C THR A 557 17.34 -70.01 -38.01
N CYS A 558 16.04 -69.79 -38.29
CA CYS A 558 15.01 -70.84 -38.19
C CYS A 558 14.86 -71.72 -39.42
N ILE A 559 15.59 -71.47 -40.52
CA ILE A 559 15.54 -72.30 -41.74
C ILE A 559 16.71 -73.33 -41.82
N VAL A 560 17.61 -73.32 -40.86
CA VAL A 560 18.80 -74.24 -40.81
C VAL A 560 18.82 -75.06 -39.51
N SER A 561 17.69 -75.46 -38.97
CA SER A 561 17.59 -76.45 -37.94
C SER A 561 16.56 -77.51 -38.31
#